data_28580c3de06f9981e327c9a20105c4aa
#
_entry.id   28580c3de06f9981e327c9a20105c4aa
#
_cell.length_a   1.000
_cell.length_b   1.000
_cell.length_c   1.000
_cell.angle_alpha   90.00
_cell.angle_beta   90.00
_cell.angle_gamma   90.00
#
_symmetry.space_group_name_H-M   'P 1'
#
loop_
_entity.id
_entity.type
_entity.pdbx_description
1 polymer ?
#
loop_
_entity_poly.entity_id
_entity_poly.type
_entity_poly.pdbx_seq_one_letter_code
_entity_poly.pdbx_strand_id
1 'polypeptide(L)'
;VTDFLIDFGLKFQTVSVFIKIIITLIIIVIFQLIKKSICSFVNKSNLDSNNIIKYKKTTSLSINILSVIVVIPIWMYESKDILTFLGIFSAGLAFAFRDVVASFLGWLIINTQKPFQPGXRIKIGESIGDVVAVDWFYTTIIEVMENENKTHGQSTGRITHIPNIKFLTEDLINETNAFPFTWNELEINLTLKSNWQKAKKILMSIADDXVGDIENEAKDSLSIASKTLPIYYENLSHTVYTSMELGRVCLNLRLICKARNFRNLKHVLVEDILAEFSKHEDIELL
;
A
#
# COMPACT_ATOMS: atom_id res chain seq x y z
N VAL A 1 -18.09 28.54 -7.17
CA VAL A 1 -17.44 28.55 -8.49
C VAL A 1 -18.48 28.60 -9.59
N THR A 2 -19.51 27.76 -9.55
CA THR A 2 -20.59 27.76 -10.54
C THR A 2 -21.31 29.11 -10.61
N ASP A 3 -21.70 29.68 -9.45
CA ASP A 3 -22.38 30.96 -9.40
C ASP A 3 -21.51 32.10 -9.93
N PHE A 4 -20.22 32.08 -9.66
CA PHE A 4 -19.27 33.05 -10.18
C PHE A 4 -19.17 32.95 -11.70
N LEU A 5 -19.09 31.76 -12.27
CA LEU A 5 -19.01 31.57 -13.72
C LEU A 5 -20.30 31.99 -14.43
N ILE A 6 -21.45 31.73 -13.80
CA ILE A 6 -22.77 32.13 -14.32
C ILE A 6 -22.89 33.65 -14.31
N ASP A 7 -22.57 34.29 -13.19
CA ASP A 7 -22.64 35.77 -13.08
C ASP A 7 -21.67 36.44 -14.06
N PHE A 8 -20.46 35.88 -14.21
CA PHE A 8 -19.48 36.35 -15.17
C PHE A 8 -20.03 36.24 -16.61
N GLY A 9 -20.64 35.11 -16.96
CA GLY A 9 -21.28 34.90 -18.28
C GLY A 9 -22.45 35.84 -18.53
N LEU A 10 -23.31 36.10 -17.52
CA LEU A 10 -24.46 37.03 -17.61
C LEU A 10 -24.03 38.43 -18.02
N LYS A 11 -22.91 38.93 -17.53
CA LYS A 11 -22.38 40.25 -17.86
C LYS A 11 -22.02 40.39 -19.33
N PHE A 12 -21.80 39.31 -20.06
CA PHE A 12 -21.45 39.34 -21.48
C PHE A 12 -22.63 39.05 -22.40
N GLN A 13 -23.81 38.79 -21.86
CA GLN A 13 -25.02 38.48 -22.66
C GLN A 13 -25.42 39.57 -23.61
N THR A 14 -25.25 40.85 -23.20
CA THR A 14 -25.65 42.00 -23.99
C THR A 14 -24.51 42.59 -24.81
N VAL A 15 -23.33 42.00 -24.75
CA VAL A 15 -22.11 42.54 -25.38
C VAL A 15 -22.03 42.00 -26.81
N SER A 16 -21.75 42.89 -27.76
CA SER A 16 -21.62 42.50 -29.17
C SER A 16 -20.52 41.50 -29.40
N VAL A 17 -20.66 40.63 -30.40
CA VAL A 17 -19.66 39.59 -30.77
C VAL A 17 -18.28 40.21 -30.96
N PHE A 18 -18.22 41.41 -31.50
CA PHE A 18 -16.93 42.10 -31.72
C PHE A 18 -16.19 42.36 -30.39
N ILE A 19 -16.89 42.80 -29.36
CA ILE A 19 -16.32 43.05 -28.04
C ILE A 19 -15.90 41.71 -27.38
N LYS A 20 -16.66 40.63 -27.56
CA LYS A 20 -16.29 39.29 -27.07
C LYS A 20 -14.97 38.80 -27.68
N ILE A 21 -14.77 39.06 -29.00
CA ILE A 21 -13.50 38.72 -29.67
C ILE A 21 -12.34 39.52 -29.04
N ILE A 22 -12.52 40.82 -28.82
CA ILE A 22 -11.47 41.67 -28.22
C ILE A 22 -11.13 41.17 -26.82
N ILE A 23 -12.10 40.87 -25.98
CA ILE A 23 -11.88 40.38 -24.61
C ILE A 23 -11.15 39.06 -24.67
N THR A 24 -11.53 38.13 -25.54
CA THR A 24 -10.89 36.85 -25.72
C THR A 24 -9.40 37.02 -26.09
N LEU A 25 -9.10 37.92 -27.04
CA LEU A 25 -7.71 38.20 -27.43
C LEU A 25 -6.91 38.78 -26.27
N ILE A 26 -7.48 39.70 -25.50
CA ILE A 26 -6.82 40.29 -24.34
C ILE A 26 -6.50 39.21 -23.31
N ILE A 27 -7.45 38.31 -23.00
CA ILE A 27 -7.24 37.22 -22.05
C ILE A 27 -6.09 36.30 -22.52
N ILE A 28 -6.10 35.90 -23.80
CA ILE A 28 -5.06 35.05 -24.38
C ILE A 28 -3.71 35.74 -24.24
N VAL A 29 -3.58 37.01 -24.57
CA VAL A 29 -2.33 37.78 -24.45
C VAL A 29 -1.86 37.79 -22.99
N ILE A 30 -2.75 38.06 -22.04
CA ILE A 30 -2.40 38.08 -20.61
C ILE A 30 -1.85 36.72 -20.21
N PHE A 31 -2.52 35.62 -20.55
CA PHE A 31 -2.06 34.27 -20.21
C PHE A 31 -0.70 33.94 -20.87
N GLN A 32 -0.45 34.38 -22.10
CA GLN A 32 0.85 34.20 -22.77
C GLN A 32 1.95 35.02 -22.08
N LEU A 33 1.64 36.23 -21.59
CA LEU A 33 2.61 37.02 -20.82
C LEU A 33 2.95 36.35 -19.48
N ILE A 34 1.95 35.82 -18.77
CA ILE A 34 2.13 35.07 -17.53
C ILE A 34 3.02 33.84 -17.81
N LYS A 35 2.72 33.08 -18.88
CA LYS A 35 3.50 31.92 -19.30
C LYS A 35 4.97 32.31 -19.55
N LYS A 36 5.19 33.38 -20.29
CA LYS A 36 6.55 33.88 -20.61
C LYS A 36 7.30 34.26 -19.31
N SER A 37 6.61 34.92 -18.38
CA SER A 37 7.20 35.33 -17.10
C SER A 37 7.62 34.11 -16.26
N ILE A 38 6.72 33.12 -16.11
CA ILE A 38 7.04 31.90 -15.34
C ILE A 38 8.16 31.11 -16.02
N CYS A 39 8.11 30.94 -17.33
CA CYS A 39 9.19 30.23 -18.07
C CYS A 39 10.53 30.94 -17.98
N SER A 40 10.53 32.29 -17.95
CA SER A 40 11.75 33.08 -17.73
C SER A 40 12.30 32.88 -16.33
N PHE A 41 11.43 32.83 -15.31
CA PHE A 41 11.82 32.57 -13.91
C PHE A 41 12.45 31.17 -13.77
N VAL A 42 11.80 30.15 -14.39
CA VAL A 42 12.30 28.77 -14.38
C VAL A 42 13.70 28.69 -15.07
N ASN A 43 13.93 29.46 -16.13
CA ASN A 43 15.25 29.54 -16.78
C ASN A 43 16.36 30.05 -15.87
N LYS A 44 16.02 30.94 -14.93
CA LYS A 44 17.02 31.55 -14.03
C LYS A 44 17.26 30.72 -12.77
N SER A 45 16.51 29.64 -12.59
CA SER A 45 16.71 28.76 -11.42
C SER A 45 17.91 27.83 -11.65
N ASN A 46 18.54 27.41 -10.58
CA ASN A 46 19.68 26.48 -10.60
C ASN A 46 19.26 25.02 -10.75
N LEU A 47 18.25 24.76 -11.59
CA LEU A 47 17.73 23.41 -11.84
C LEU A 47 18.51 22.75 -12.96
N ASP A 48 18.59 21.45 -12.93
CA ASP A 48 19.17 20.63 -13.97
C ASP A 48 18.42 20.83 -15.31
N SER A 49 19.15 20.77 -16.43
CA SER A 49 18.62 21.04 -17.78
C SER A 49 17.36 20.21 -18.11
N ASN A 50 17.36 18.94 -17.74
CA ASN A 50 16.21 18.05 -17.97
C ASN A 50 14.96 18.51 -17.19
N ASN A 51 15.15 18.96 -15.97
CA ASN A 51 14.06 19.47 -15.13
C ASN A 51 13.52 20.79 -15.67
N ILE A 52 14.37 21.67 -16.17
CA ILE A 52 13.95 22.95 -16.78
C ILE A 52 13.00 22.67 -17.97
N ILE A 53 13.36 21.75 -18.85
CA ILE A 53 12.54 21.38 -20.01
C ILE A 53 11.19 20.84 -19.57
N LYS A 54 11.18 19.94 -18.58
CA LYS A 54 9.97 19.33 -18.02
C LYS A 54 9.03 20.40 -17.42
N TYR A 55 9.57 21.28 -16.57
CA TYR A 55 8.77 22.35 -15.94
C TYR A 55 8.17 23.31 -16.97
N LYS A 56 8.94 23.70 -18.00
CA LYS A 56 8.43 24.56 -19.07
C LYS A 56 7.29 23.91 -19.84
N LYS A 57 7.42 22.62 -20.18
CA LYS A 57 6.37 21.88 -20.89
C LYS A 57 5.09 21.80 -20.05
N THR A 58 5.24 21.45 -18.78
CA THR A 58 4.10 21.37 -17.85
C THR A 58 3.43 22.75 -17.66
N THR A 59 4.22 23.80 -17.39
CA THR A 59 3.71 25.18 -17.23
C THR A 59 2.98 25.65 -18.49
N SER A 60 3.55 25.39 -19.67
CA SER A 60 2.93 25.76 -20.93
C SER A 60 1.56 25.09 -21.12
N LEU A 61 1.51 23.78 -20.85
CA LEU A 61 0.26 23.02 -20.96
C LEU A 61 -0.79 23.53 -19.96
N SER A 62 -0.41 23.71 -18.69
CA SER A 62 -1.33 24.16 -17.63
C SER A 62 -1.90 25.55 -17.92
N ILE A 63 -1.07 26.48 -18.37
CA ILE A 63 -1.52 27.86 -18.66
C ILE A 63 -2.43 27.87 -19.88
N ASN A 64 -2.15 27.08 -20.91
CA ASN A 64 -3.00 27.00 -22.09
C ASN A 64 -4.38 26.40 -21.71
N ILE A 65 -4.42 25.34 -20.89
CA ILE A 65 -5.67 24.76 -20.41
C ILE A 65 -6.45 25.80 -19.61
N LEU A 66 -5.78 26.50 -18.69
CA LEU A 66 -6.41 27.53 -17.85
C LEU A 66 -6.97 28.68 -18.69
N SER A 67 -6.26 29.11 -19.75
CA SER A 67 -6.76 30.18 -20.63
C SER A 67 -8.03 29.75 -21.36
N VAL A 68 -8.11 28.49 -21.80
CA VAL A 68 -9.31 27.94 -22.44
C VAL A 68 -10.49 27.93 -21.45
N ILE A 69 -10.26 27.47 -20.22
CA ILE A 69 -11.30 27.41 -19.16
C ILE A 69 -11.87 28.82 -18.89
N VAL A 70 -11.04 29.87 -18.89
CA VAL A 70 -11.48 31.24 -18.63
C VAL A 70 -12.21 31.82 -19.85
N VAL A 71 -11.86 31.42 -21.06
CA VAL A 71 -12.50 31.92 -22.29
C VAL A 71 -13.89 31.29 -22.53
N ILE A 72 -14.06 30.02 -22.19
CA ILE A 72 -15.32 29.28 -22.43
C ILE A 72 -16.57 30.07 -21.96
N PRO A 73 -16.65 30.58 -20.71
CA PRO A 73 -17.87 31.28 -20.24
C PRO A 73 -18.27 32.49 -21.06
N ILE A 74 -17.33 33.18 -21.71
CA ILE A 74 -17.61 34.37 -22.54
C ILE A 74 -18.48 33.99 -23.73
N TRP A 75 -18.32 32.79 -24.26
CA TRP A 75 -19.00 32.30 -25.46
C TRP A 75 -20.19 31.38 -25.15
N MET A 76 -20.29 30.89 -23.91
CA MET A 76 -21.30 29.90 -23.52
C MET A 76 -22.74 30.43 -23.46
N TYR A 77 -22.93 31.75 -23.30
CA TYR A 77 -24.23 32.25 -22.86
C TYR A 77 -25.31 32.31 -23.97
N GLU A 78 -24.95 32.08 -25.21
CA GLU A 78 -25.89 32.19 -26.34
C GLU A 78 -26.58 30.88 -26.73
N SER A 79 -26.13 29.77 -26.21
CA SER A 79 -26.80 28.47 -26.50
C SER A 79 -26.93 27.61 -25.24
N LYS A 80 -28.19 27.34 -24.88
CA LYS A 80 -28.54 26.43 -23.77
C LYS A 80 -27.95 25.03 -23.99
N ASP A 81 -27.76 24.63 -25.24
CA ASP A 81 -27.22 23.35 -25.65
C ASP A 81 -25.76 23.16 -25.20
N ILE A 82 -24.96 24.25 -25.18
CA ILE A 82 -23.57 24.19 -24.72
C ILE A 82 -23.50 23.87 -23.20
N LEU A 83 -24.39 24.48 -22.40
CA LEU A 83 -24.44 24.20 -20.95
C LEU A 83 -24.78 22.73 -20.69
N THR A 84 -25.75 22.20 -21.42
CA THR A 84 -26.13 20.78 -21.34
C THR A 84 -24.96 19.87 -21.76
N PHE A 85 -24.32 20.18 -22.88
CA PHE A 85 -23.15 19.46 -23.36
C PHE A 85 -22.01 19.45 -22.32
N LEU A 86 -21.70 20.62 -21.77
CA LEU A 86 -20.63 20.72 -20.74
C LEU A 86 -20.99 19.99 -19.46
N GLY A 87 -22.27 19.97 -19.09
CA GLY A 87 -22.72 19.17 -17.94
C GLY A 87 -22.47 17.70 -18.15
N ILE A 88 -22.88 17.16 -19.29
CA ILE A 88 -22.67 15.75 -19.64
C ILE A 88 -21.17 15.43 -19.77
N PHE A 89 -20.40 16.30 -20.43
CA PHE A 89 -18.96 16.15 -20.60
C PHE A 89 -18.25 16.15 -19.24
N SER A 90 -18.62 17.08 -18.34
CA SER A 90 -18.04 17.17 -16.99
C SER A 90 -18.34 15.92 -16.15
N ALA A 91 -19.56 15.41 -16.25
CA ALA A 91 -19.95 14.16 -15.57
C ALA A 91 -19.12 12.97 -16.09
N GLY A 92 -18.95 12.87 -17.41
CA GLY A 92 -18.10 11.84 -18.04
C GLY A 92 -16.66 11.98 -17.59
N LEU A 93 -16.14 13.20 -17.53
CA LEU A 93 -14.76 13.46 -17.08
C LEU A 93 -14.58 13.11 -15.61
N ALA A 94 -15.55 13.48 -14.77
CA ALA A 94 -15.52 13.14 -13.33
C ALA A 94 -15.50 11.62 -13.14
N PHE A 95 -16.29 10.90 -13.92
CA PHE A 95 -16.30 9.43 -13.89
C PHE A 95 -14.94 8.87 -14.36
N ALA A 96 -14.38 9.41 -15.43
CA ALA A 96 -13.07 8.97 -15.94
C ALA A 96 -11.93 9.19 -14.94
N PHE A 97 -11.99 10.24 -14.12
CA PHE A 97 -10.98 10.56 -13.12
C PHE A 97 -11.27 9.96 -11.73
N ARG A 98 -12.36 9.24 -11.57
CA ARG A 98 -12.79 8.67 -10.27
C ARG A 98 -11.65 7.96 -9.53
N ASP A 99 -10.93 7.09 -10.19
CA ASP A 99 -9.91 6.25 -9.55
C ASP A 99 -8.64 7.07 -9.22
N VAL A 100 -8.35 8.09 -10.01
CA VAL A 100 -7.24 9.02 -9.72
C VAL A 100 -7.55 9.83 -8.45
N VAL A 101 -8.77 10.37 -8.36
CA VAL A 101 -9.23 11.12 -7.18
C VAL A 101 -9.27 10.19 -5.95
N ALA A 102 -9.80 8.98 -6.11
CA ALA A 102 -9.85 7.99 -5.02
C ALA A 102 -8.45 7.61 -4.55
N SER A 103 -7.46 7.47 -5.44
CA SER A 103 -6.07 7.20 -5.06
C SER A 103 -5.47 8.36 -4.26
N PHE A 104 -5.76 9.61 -4.65
CA PHE A 104 -5.32 10.78 -3.90
C PHE A 104 -5.96 10.81 -2.50
N LEU A 105 -7.25 10.51 -2.39
CA LEU A 105 -7.93 10.40 -1.09
C LEU A 105 -7.35 9.27 -0.25
N GLY A 106 -6.99 8.14 -0.86
CA GLY A 106 -6.28 7.04 -0.21
C GLY A 106 -4.96 7.51 0.40
N TRP A 107 -4.16 8.26 -0.36
CA TRP A 107 -2.93 8.87 0.15
C TRP A 107 -3.20 9.77 1.36
N LEU A 108 -4.24 10.59 1.30
CA LEU A 108 -4.59 11.50 2.41
C LEU A 108 -4.94 10.71 3.67
N ILE A 109 -5.72 9.63 3.54
CA ILE A 109 -6.10 8.77 4.66
C ILE A 109 -4.86 8.05 5.22
N ILE A 110 -4.00 7.49 4.36
CA ILE A 110 -2.78 6.81 4.81
C ILE A 110 -1.90 7.78 5.63
N ASN A 111 -1.74 9.03 5.18
CA ASN A 111 -0.87 9.99 5.86
C ASN A 111 -1.48 10.56 7.14
N THR A 112 -2.82 10.66 7.24
CA THR A 112 -3.49 11.20 8.44
C THR A 112 -3.73 10.12 9.50
N GLN A 113 -4.24 8.95 9.10
CA GLN A 113 -4.58 7.88 10.03
C GLN A 113 -3.45 6.89 10.27
N LYS A 114 -2.48 6.84 9.36
CA LYS A 114 -1.26 6.02 9.45
C LYS A 114 -1.54 4.54 9.74
N PRO A 115 -2.43 3.89 8.98
CA PRO A 115 -2.66 2.45 9.14
C PRO A 115 -1.39 1.63 8.85
N PHE A 116 -0.46 2.19 8.10
CA PHE A 116 0.90 1.69 7.90
C PHE A 116 1.84 2.87 7.61
N GLN A 117 3.13 2.61 7.65
CA GLN A 117 4.18 3.62 7.41
C GLN A 117 5.29 2.99 6.56
N PRO A 118 6.13 3.81 5.93
CA PRO A 118 7.35 3.28 5.32
C PRO A 118 8.14 2.42 6.32
N GLY A 119 8.59 1.27 5.84
CA GLY A 119 9.21 0.23 6.67
C GLY A 119 8.29 -0.88 7.17
N UNK A 120 7.03 -0.82 7.17
CA UNK A 120 6.16 -1.70 7.53
C UNK A 120 6.04 -2.66 6.53
N ARG A 121 5.73 -3.93 7.00
CA ARG A 121 5.35 -5.02 6.07
C ARG A 121 3.83 -5.09 5.98
N ILE A 122 3.31 -5.02 4.77
CA ILE A 122 1.86 -5.01 4.53
C ILE A 122 1.48 -6.00 3.43
N LYS A 123 0.21 -6.44 3.50
CA LYS A 123 -0.45 -7.14 2.40
C LYS A 123 -1.70 -6.35 2.04
N ILE A 124 -1.87 -6.00 0.76
CA ILE A 124 -3.08 -5.37 0.20
C ILE A 124 -3.54 -6.27 -0.94
N GLY A 125 -4.68 -6.93 -0.74
CA GLY A 125 -5.14 -7.95 -1.68
C GLY A 125 -4.09 -9.05 -1.83
N GLU A 126 -3.60 -9.25 -3.06
CA GLU A 126 -2.56 -10.26 -3.35
C GLU A 126 -1.14 -9.71 -3.26
N SER A 127 -0.96 -8.41 -3.10
CA SER A 127 0.36 -7.77 -3.07
C SER A 127 0.91 -7.75 -1.63
N ILE A 128 2.07 -8.37 -1.43
CA ILE A 128 2.75 -8.42 -0.13
C ILE A 128 4.14 -7.79 -0.29
N GLY A 129 4.51 -6.93 0.65
CA GLY A 129 5.85 -6.35 0.63
C GLY A 129 6.15 -5.37 1.74
N ASP A 130 7.38 -4.91 1.74
CA ASP A 130 7.87 -3.89 2.66
C ASP A 130 7.67 -2.52 2.02
N VAL A 131 6.95 -1.63 2.70
CA VAL A 131 6.64 -0.28 2.21
C VAL A 131 7.92 0.55 2.12
N VAL A 132 8.17 1.12 0.94
CA VAL A 132 9.29 2.02 0.68
C VAL A 132 8.84 3.48 0.75
N ALA A 133 7.73 3.80 0.07
CA ALA A 133 7.25 5.17 -0.03
C ALA A 133 5.74 5.19 -0.23
N VAL A 134 5.11 6.29 0.18
CA VAL A 134 3.69 6.55 -0.04
C VAL A 134 3.58 7.88 -0.78
N ASP A 135 3.33 7.82 -2.06
CA ASP A 135 3.18 8.98 -2.95
C ASP A 135 1.70 9.28 -3.20
N TRP A 136 1.40 10.40 -3.83
CA TRP A 136 0.03 10.92 -4.01
C TRP A 136 -0.96 9.93 -4.63
N PHE A 137 -0.50 9.05 -5.51
CA PHE A 137 -1.36 8.12 -6.24
C PHE A 137 -1.00 6.66 -6.00
N TYR A 138 0.22 6.36 -5.56
CA TYR A 138 0.75 5.01 -5.42
C TYR A 138 1.50 4.84 -4.11
N THR A 139 1.34 3.68 -3.51
CA THR A 139 2.24 3.17 -2.48
C THR A 139 3.24 2.24 -3.15
N THR A 140 4.53 2.46 -2.91
CA THR A 140 5.62 1.65 -3.46
C THR A 140 6.07 0.63 -2.41
N ILE A 141 6.09 -0.64 -2.79
CA ILE A 141 6.58 -1.72 -1.92
C ILE A 141 7.71 -2.49 -2.61
N ILE A 142 8.62 -3.06 -1.81
CA ILE A 142 9.53 -4.12 -2.26
C ILE A 142 8.81 -5.45 -1.99
N GLU A 143 8.52 -6.19 -3.04
CA GLU A 143 7.75 -7.41 -2.98
C GLU A 143 8.45 -8.48 -2.11
N VAL A 144 7.64 -9.20 -1.35
CA VAL A 144 8.06 -10.35 -0.55
C VAL A 144 7.32 -11.58 -1.06
N MET A 145 8.06 -12.67 -1.26
CA MET A 145 7.49 -13.92 -1.76
C MET A 145 6.59 -14.56 -0.70
N GLU A 146 5.35 -14.86 -1.07
CA GLU A 146 4.45 -15.67 -0.25
C GLU A 146 4.65 -17.13 -0.64
N ASN A 147 4.98 -17.98 0.33
CA ASN A 147 5.11 -19.42 0.14
C ASN A 147 3.74 -20.10 0.17
N GLU A 148 3.65 -21.32 -0.32
CA GLU A 148 2.42 -22.14 -0.35
C GLU A 148 1.71 -22.22 1.00
N ASN A 149 2.45 -22.16 2.09
CA ASN A 149 1.91 -22.21 3.47
C ASN A 149 1.56 -20.81 4.02
N LYS A 150 1.42 -19.80 3.16
CA LYS A 150 1.10 -18.40 3.52
C LYS A 150 2.10 -17.78 4.50
N THR A 151 3.28 -18.36 4.63
CA THR A 151 4.35 -17.78 5.46
C THR A 151 5.21 -16.84 4.60
N HIS A 152 5.39 -15.64 5.07
CA HIS A 152 6.09 -14.60 4.32
C HIS A 152 7.58 -14.92 4.23
N GLY A 153 8.06 -15.00 3.01
CA GLY A 153 9.45 -15.30 2.72
C GLY A 153 10.35 -14.05 2.69
N GLN A 154 11.40 -14.16 1.92
CA GLN A 154 12.35 -13.07 1.73
C GLN A 154 11.93 -12.16 0.57
N SER A 155 12.51 -10.95 0.54
CA SER A 155 12.30 -10.00 -0.55
C SER A 155 12.72 -10.63 -1.90
N THR A 156 11.90 -10.40 -2.92
CA THR A 156 12.21 -10.78 -4.30
C THR A 156 13.11 -9.74 -5.00
N GLY A 157 13.25 -8.55 -4.40
CA GLY A 157 13.91 -7.41 -5.04
C GLY A 157 13.03 -6.68 -6.05
N ARG A 158 11.84 -7.18 -6.37
CA ARG A 158 10.92 -6.49 -7.30
C ARG A 158 10.22 -5.34 -6.60
N ILE A 159 10.04 -4.25 -7.34
CA ILE A 159 9.33 -3.06 -6.87
C ILE A 159 7.91 -3.09 -7.46
N THR A 160 6.91 -3.00 -6.59
CA THR A 160 5.51 -2.96 -7.00
C THR A 160 4.91 -1.62 -6.59
N HIS A 161 4.24 -0.96 -7.54
CA HIS A 161 3.51 0.29 -7.30
C HIS A 161 2.02 -0.05 -7.19
N ILE A 162 1.48 0.07 -6.00
CA ILE A 162 0.07 -0.23 -5.70
C ILE A 162 -0.71 1.08 -5.72
N PRO A 163 -1.72 1.26 -6.59
CA PRO A 163 -2.57 2.46 -6.54
C PRO A 163 -3.22 2.59 -5.15
N ASN A 164 -3.20 3.79 -4.57
CA ASN A 164 -3.71 4.00 -3.20
C ASN A 164 -5.21 3.73 -3.06
N ILE A 165 -5.97 3.73 -4.18
CA ILE A 165 -7.38 3.32 -4.16
C ILE A 165 -7.53 1.89 -3.63
N LYS A 166 -6.58 1.00 -3.89
CA LYS A 166 -6.64 -0.39 -3.41
C LYS A 166 -6.70 -0.48 -1.89
N PHE A 167 -6.03 0.42 -1.20
CA PHE A 167 -6.13 0.53 0.26
C PHE A 167 -7.57 0.79 0.74
N LEU A 168 -8.39 1.45 -0.07
CA LEU A 168 -9.79 1.76 0.26
C LEU A 168 -10.78 0.65 -0.14
N THR A 169 -10.36 -0.26 -1.03
CA THR A 169 -11.25 -1.26 -1.65
C THR A 169 -10.88 -2.69 -1.32
N GLU A 170 -9.70 -2.93 -0.78
CA GLU A 170 -9.20 -4.26 -0.44
C GLU A 170 -8.78 -4.31 1.03
N ASP A 171 -8.69 -5.51 1.58
CA ASP A 171 -8.25 -5.70 2.95
C ASP A 171 -6.78 -5.32 3.09
N LEU A 172 -6.47 -4.56 4.12
CA LEU A 172 -5.10 -4.23 4.52
C LEU A 172 -4.71 -5.09 5.73
N ILE A 173 -3.68 -5.90 5.56
CA ILE A 173 -3.04 -6.62 6.68
C ILE A 173 -1.71 -5.93 6.95
N ASN A 174 -1.47 -5.48 8.16
CA ASN A 174 -0.21 -4.91 8.60
C ASN A 174 0.42 -5.84 9.63
N GLU A 175 1.54 -6.47 9.26
CA GLU A 175 2.19 -7.49 10.08
C GLU A 175 3.16 -6.93 11.12
N THR A 176 3.50 -5.66 11.03
CA THR A 176 4.59 -5.08 11.82
C THR A 176 4.15 -3.89 12.67
N ASN A 177 2.90 -3.45 12.55
CA ASN A 177 2.39 -2.34 13.33
C ASN A 177 1.91 -2.83 14.70
N ALA A 178 2.23 -2.11 15.74
CA ALA A 178 1.81 -2.34 17.13
C ALA A 178 2.40 -3.61 17.77
N PHE A 179 2.27 -4.79 17.15
CA PHE A 179 2.80 -6.05 17.68
C PHE A 179 3.56 -6.75 16.55
N PRO A 180 4.90 -6.62 16.51
CA PRO A 180 5.71 -7.09 15.38
C PRO A 180 6.01 -8.60 15.41
N PHE A 181 5.20 -9.38 16.06
CA PHE A 181 5.33 -10.84 16.17
C PHE A 181 4.12 -11.51 15.52
N THR A 182 4.37 -12.62 14.83
CA THR A 182 3.32 -13.43 14.19
C THR A 182 3.39 -14.86 14.69
N TRP A 183 2.22 -15.48 14.77
CA TRP A 183 2.12 -16.91 15.02
C TRP A 183 2.41 -17.68 13.73
N ASN A 184 3.24 -18.70 13.85
CA ASN A 184 3.60 -19.56 12.74
C ASN A 184 3.52 -21.02 13.18
N GLU A 185 3.28 -21.89 12.21
CA GLU A 185 3.20 -23.33 12.47
C GLU A 185 4.17 -24.08 11.55
N LEU A 186 4.84 -25.07 12.14
CA LEU A 186 5.70 -25.99 11.42
C LEU A 186 5.06 -27.38 11.53
N GLU A 187 4.62 -27.91 10.41
CA GLU A 187 4.00 -29.22 10.33
C GLU A 187 5.06 -30.29 10.16
N ILE A 188 5.02 -31.33 11.00
CA ILE A 188 5.90 -32.50 10.99
C ILE A 188 5.00 -33.73 10.88
N ASN A 189 5.17 -34.51 9.83
CA ASN A 189 4.37 -35.68 9.54
C ASN A 189 5.15 -36.97 9.85
N LEU A 190 4.53 -37.82 10.66
CA LEU A 190 5.12 -39.09 11.11
C LEU A 190 4.26 -40.27 10.66
N THR A 191 4.89 -41.44 10.49
CA THR A 191 4.14 -42.68 10.25
C THR A 191 3.31 -43.03 11.51
N LEU A 192 2.21 -43.78 11.33
CA LEU A 192 1.35 -44.23 12.45
C LEU A 192 2.08 -45.12 13.43
N LYS A 193 3.22 -45.74 13.03
CA LYS A 193 4.00 -46.60 13.88
C LYS A 193 4.99 -45.85 14.75
N SER A 194 5.24 -44.57 14.44
CA SER A 194 6.19 -43.74 15.16
C SER A 194 5.77 -43.49 16.62
N ASN A 195 6.74 -43.34 17.45
CA ASN A 195 6.58 -42.91 18.84
C ASN A 195 6.33 -41.39 18.87
N TRP A 196 5.11 -40.99 18.51
CA TRP A 196 4.75 -39.57 18.40
C TRP A 196 4.85 -38.84 19.74
N GLN A 197 4.63 -39.53 20.88
CA GLN A 197 4.75 -38.90 22.20
C GLN A 197 6.21 -38.48 22.46
N LYS A 198 7.16 -39.34 22.07
CA LYS A 198 8.59 -39.02 22.17
C LYS A 198 8.97 -37.90 21.22
N ALA A 199 8.51 -37.98 19.95
CA ALA A 199 8.73 -36.94 18.95
C ALA A 199 8.19 -35.56 19.43
N LYS A 200 7.01 -35.55 20.03
CA LYS A 200 6.40 -34.34 20.60
C LYS A 200 7.27 -33.72 21.70
N LYS A 201 7.84 -34.56 22.61
CA LYS A 201 8.73 -34.07 23.66
C LYS A 201 10.01 -33.48 23.09
N ILE A 202 10.58 -34.12 22.07
CA ILE A 202 11.77 -33.61 21.38
C ILE A 202 11.49 -32.26 20.74
N LEU A 203 10.34 -32.13 20.04
CA LEU A 203 9.93 -30.86 19.40
C LEU A 203 9.76 -29.75 20.43
N MET A 204 9.16 -30.05 21.60
CA MET A 204 9.03 -29.07 22.68
C MET A 204 10.41 -28.61 23.19
N SER A 205 11.34 -29.56 23.40
CA SER A 205 12.68 -29.21 23.85
C SER A 205 13.46 -28.37 22.85
N ILE A 206 13.37 -28.71 21.56
CA ILE A 206 14.00 -27.90 20.49
C ILE A 206 13.40 -26.49 20.46
N ALA A 207 12.08 -26.39 20.62
CA ALA A 207 11.40 -25.10 20.63
C ALA A 207 11.78 -24.26 21.86
N ASP A 208 11.89 -24.90 23.06
CA ASP A 208 12.37 -24.21 24.27
C ASP A 208 13.72 -23.52 24.03
N ASP A 209 14.64 -24.26 23.44
CA ASP A 209 15.95 -23.74 23.10
C ASP A 209 15.92 -22.59 22.06
N UNK A 210 14.99 -22.69 21.09
CA UNK A 210 14.96 -21.88 20.06
C UNK A 210 14.22 -20.64 20.19
N VAL A 211 13.22 -20.75 20.88
CA VAL A 211 12.29 -19.58 20.88
C VAL A 211 12.02 -18.97 22.26
N GLY A 212 12.57 -19.52 23.30
CA GLY A 212 12.31 -19.03 24.67
C GLY A 212 12.58 -17.53 24.86
N ASP A 213 13.70 -17.03 24.33
CA ASP A 213 14.02 -15.60 24.39
C ASP A 213 13.07 -14.74 23.55
N ILE A 214 12.63 -15.27 22.40
CA ILE A 214 11.69 -14.56 21.50
C ILE A 214 10.34 -14.42 22.20
N GLU A 215 9.89 -15.42 22.93
CA GLU A 215 8.64 -15.39 23.69
C GLU A 215 8.67 -14.32 24.79
N ASN A 216 9.79 -14.17 25.49
CA ASN A 216 9.96 -13.15 26.50
C ASN A 216 9.91 -11.74 25.88
N GLU A 217 10.61 -11.54 24.75
CA GLU A 217 10.55 -10.27 23.98
C GLU A 217 9.12 -9.99 23.49
N ALA A 218 8.39 -11.02 23.07
CA ALA A 218 7.00 -10.87 22.64
C ALA A 218 6.07 -10.47 23.78
N LYS A 219 6.26 -11.03 24.99
CA LYS A 219 5.51 -10.64 26.19
C LYS A 219 5.70 -9.16 26.53
N ASP A 220 6.94 -8.70 26.49
CA ASP A 220 7.26 -7.30 26.74
C ASP A 220 6.60 -6.38 25.69
N SER A 221 6.71 -6.75 24.41
CA SER A 221 6.09 -6.02 23.31
C SER A 221 4.55 -5.98 23.45
N LEU A 222 3.95 -7.10 23.84
CA LEU A 222 2.50 -7.18 24.05
C LEU A 222 2.06 -6.24 25.19
N SER A 223 2.82 -6.17 26.27
CA SER A 223 2.51 -5.28 27.39
C SER A 223 2.49 -3.81 26.98
N ILE A 224 3.31 -3.44 26.00
CA ILE A 224 3.34 -2.08 25.43
C ILE A 224 2.17 -1.89 24.46
N ALA A 225 1.97 -2.83 23.54
CA ALA A 225 0.92 -2.78 22.52
C ALA A 225 -0.49 -2.73 23.15
N SER A 226 -0.71 -3.49 24.22
CA SER A 226 -2.02 -3.56 24.90
C SER A 226 -2.46 -2.23 25.54
N LYS A 227 -1.55 -1.29 25.74
CA LYS A 227 -1.89 0.07 26.21
C LYS A 227 -2.59 0.90 25.13
N THR A 228 -2.36 0.58 23.87
CA THR A 228 -2.89 1.33 22.72
C THR A 228 -3.98 0.56 21.98
N LEU A 229 -3.82 -0.76 21.86
CA LEU A 229 -4.78 -1.64 21.23
C LEU A 229 -5.23 -2.70 22.24
N PRO A 230 -6.52 -2.98 22.36
CA PRO A 230 -7.01 -4.00 23.30
C PRO A 230 -6.71 -5.42 22.78
N ILE A 231 -5.43 -5.75 22.72
CA ILE A 231 -4.94 -7.06 22.28
C ILE A 231 -4.63 -7.90 23.53
N TYR A 232 -5.24 -9.05 23.63
CA TYR A 232 -5.05 -9.97 24.76
C TYR A 232 -4.75 -11.38 24.23
N TYR A 233 -3.58 -11.90 24.60
CA TYR A 233 -3.23 -13.29 24.38
C TYR A 233 -2.96 -13.92 25.74
N GLU A 234 -3.67 -15.01 26.05
CA GLU A 234 -3.51 -15.73 27.31
C GLU A 234 -2.16 -16.42 27.41
N ASN A 235 -1.66 -16.94 26.29
CA ASN A 235 -0.40 -17.67 26.27
C ASN A 235 0.35 -17.36 24.97
N LEU A 236 1.62 -16.97 25.11
CA LEU A 236 2.54 -16.75 23.98
C LEU A 236 3.53 -17.90 23.80
N SER A 237 3.48 -18.93 24.68
CA SER A 237 4.42 -20.03 24.62
C SER A 237 4.15 -20.96 23.44
N HIS A 238 5.22 -21.51 22.90
CA HIS A 238 5.14 -22.50 21.84
C HIS A 238 4.37 -23.74 22.33
N THR A 239 3.76 -24.46 21.42
CA THR A 239 2.93 -25.65 21.74
C THR A 239 2.94 -26.59 20.54
N VAL A 240 2.99 -27.89 20.81
CA VAL A 240 2.84 -28.90 19.76
C VAL A 240 1.42 -29.46 19.81
N TYR A 241 0.64 -29.14 18.79
CA TYR A 241 -0.68 -29.73 18.59
C TYR A 241 -0.53 -31.05 17.84
N THR A 242 -1.32 -32.05 18.25
CA THR A 242 -1.28 -33.38 17.64
C THR A 242 -2.60 -33.64 16.95
N SER A 243 -2.55 -33.98 15.67
CA SER A 243 -3.72 -34.40 14.89
C SER A 243 -3.39 -35.69 14.13
N MET A 244 -4.43 -36.33 13.62
CA MET A 244 -4.28 -37.56 12.84
C MET A 244 -5.02 -37.38 11.52
N GLU A 245 -4.33 -37.67 10.46
CA GLU A 245 -4.90 -37.69 9.11
C GLU A 245 -4.73 -39.08 8.49
N LEU A 246 -5.24 -39.25 7.30
CA LEU A 246 -5.18 -40.53 6.58
C LEU A 246 -3.73 -41.05 6.48
N GLY A 247 -3.42 -42.07 7.30
CA GLY A 247 -2.15 -42.78 7.25
C GLY A 247 -0.98 -42.11 7.98
N ARG A 248 -1.23 -41.00 8.71
CA ARG A 248 -0.14 -40.25 9.37
C ARG A 248 -0.56 -39.59 10.68
N VAL A 249 0.41 -39.35 11.54
CA VAL A 249 0.28 -38.49 12.71
C VAL A 249 0.92 -37.14 12.35
N CYS A 250 0.17 -36.04 12.49
CA CYS A 250 0.65 -34.70 12.22
C CYS A 250 0.93 -33.99 13.55
N LEU A 251 2.16 -33.55 13.73
CA LEU A 251 2.58 -32.72 14.86
C LEU A 251 2.76 -31.29 14.33
N ASN A 252 1.94 -30.33 14.80
CA ASN A 252 2.02 -28.94 14.41
C ASN A 252 2.69 -28.16 15.55
N LEU A 253 3.97 -27.83 15.36
CA LEU A 253 4.71 -26.97 16.29
C LEU A 253 4.29 -25.53 16.01
N ARG A 254 3.46 -24.98 16.90
CA ARG A 254 3.04 -23.58 16.85
C ARG A 254 3.95 -22.73 17.73
N LEU A 255 4.49 -21.66 17.14
CA LEU A 255 5.45 -20.78 17.83
C LEU A 255 5.27 -19.33 17.37
N ILE A 256 5.76 -18.41 18.18
CA ILE A 256 5.74 -16.99 17.89
C ILE A 256 7.13 -16.53 17.44
N CYS A 257 7.19 -15.67 16.43
CA CYS A 257 8.46 -15.07 16.00
C CYS A 257 8.22 -13.70 15.33
N LYS A 258 9.29 -12.95 15.13
CA LYS A 258 9.21 -11.68 14.37
C LYS A 258 8.80 -11.98 12.94
N ALA A 259 7.88 -11.16 12.40
CA ALA A 259 7.27 -11.36 11.08
C ALA A 259 8.29 -11.58 9.95
N ARG A 260 9.48 -10.95 10.04
CA ARG A 260 10.51 -11.06 9.00
C ARG A 260 11.50 -12.20 9.21
N ASN A 261 11.46 -12.90 10.34
CA ASN A 261 12.50 -13.84 10.72
C ASN A 261 12.08 -15.32 10.64
N PHE A 262 10.82 -15.59 10.32
CA PHE A 262 10.29 -16.96 10.35
C PHE A 262 11.06 -17.90 9.44
N ARG A 263 11.48 -17.47 8.26
CA ARG A 263 12.22 -18.34 7.32
C ARG A 263 13.55 -18.84 7.92
N ASN A 264 14.29 -17.94 8.57
CA ASN A 264 15.57 -18.31 9.21
C ASN A 264 15.33 -19.22 10.40
N LEU A 265 14.35 -18.90 11.23
CA LEU A 265 13.98 -19.72 12.38
C LEU A 265 13.52 -21.12 11.94
N LYS A 266 12.66 -21.20 10.92
CA LYS A 266 12.20 -22.47 10.35
C LYS A 266 13.37 -23.32 9.85
N HIS A 267 14.36 -22.71 9.18
CA HIS A 267 15.54 -23.39 8.68
C HIS A 267 16.29 -24.07 9.83
N VAL A 268 16.62 -23.31 10.89
CA VAL A 268 17.33 -23.85 12.05
C VAL A 268 16.52 -24.96 12.75
N LEU A 269 15.22 -24.70 12.99
CA LEU A 269 14.36 -25.70 13.63
C LEU A 269 14.31 -27.02 12.85
N VAL A 270 14.18 -26.94 11.52
CA VAL A 270 14.10 -28.14 10.68
C VAL A 270 15.42 -28.93 10.74
N GLU A 271 16.56 -28.23 10.69
CA GLU A 271 17.88 -28.90 10.81
C GLU A 271 18.03 -29.60 12.16
N ASP A 272 17.66 -28.94 13.27
CA ASP A 272 17.72 -29.50 14.60
C ASP A 272 16.77 -30.71 14.75
N ILE A 273 15.55 -30.59 14.20
CA ILE A 273 14.55 -31.69 14.22
C ILE A 273 15.11 -32.92 13.47
N LEU A 274 15.64 -32.71 12.26
CA LEU A 274 16.20 -33.80 11.46
C LEU A 274 17.39 -34.47 12.18
N ALA A 275 18.27 -33.64 12.75
CA ALA A 275 19.46 -34.15 13.48
C ALA A 275 19.05 -34.95 14.71
N GLU A 276 18.03 -34.48 15.46
CA GLU A 276 17.60 -35.18 16.67
C GLU A 276 16.79 -36.44 16.34
N PHE A 277 15.84 -36.34 15.41
CA PHE A 277 14.99 -37.48 15.02
C PHE A 277 15.83 -38.64 14.45
N SER A 278 16.90 -38.34 13.70
CA SER A 278 17.81 -39.39 13.14
C SER A 278 18.46 -40.26 14.18
N LYS A 279 18.53 -39.82 15.44
CA LYS A 279 19.11 -40.64 16.56
C LYS A 279 18.11 -41.66 17.10
N HIS A 280 16.86 -41.67 16.62
CA HIS A 280 15.76 -42.45 17.19
C HIS A 280 15.10 -43.35 16.14
N GLU A 281 15.39 -44.65 16.18
CA GLU A 281 14.83 -45.62 15.23
C GLU A 281 13.31 -45.78 15.33
N ASP A 282 12.72 -45.36 16.46
CA ASP A 282 11.27 -45.42 16.69
C ASP A 282 10.52 -44.18 16.22
N ILE A 283 11.19 -43.25 15.52
CA ILE A 283 10.58 -42.04 14.93
C ILE A 283 10.86 -42.03 13.43
N GLU A 284 9.80 -42.12 12.61
CA GLU A 284 9.91 -42.19 11.17
C GLU A 284 9.09 -41.05 10.54
N LEU A 285 9.79 -40.14 9.84
CA LEU A 285 9.17 -39.04 9.08
C LEU A 285 8.53 -39.55 7.79
N LEU A 286 7.45 -38.86 7.33
CA LEU A 286 6.78 -39.08 6.04
C LEU A 286 7.22 -38.06 5.01
#